data_99274ea57333eac1b6d97416856cb3d9
#
_entry.id   99274ea57333eac1b6d97416856cb3d9
#
_cell.length_a   1.000
_cell.length_b   1.000
_cell.length_c   1.000
_cell.angle_alpha   90.00
_cell.angle_beta   90.00
_cell.angle_gamma   90.00
#
_symmetry.space_group_name_H-M   'P 1'
#
loop_
_entity.id
_entity.type
_entity.pdbx_description
1 polymer ?
#
loop_
_entity_poly.entity_id
_entity_poly.type
_entity_poly.pdbx_seq_one_letter_code
_entity_poly.pdbx_strand_id
1 'polypeptide(L)'
;MSDTVNSGTVKAEPRVQRPPAERRHADELAKLAAEDDAPRPPGWALSLQAARTFVVGDESRGIAKKFVGDPSLIDRALVTLATSRGLMLVGEPGTAKSLLSELIAAAVSGDSTLTIQGGASTTEDQIAYSWNYSLLVSEGPTQRALVPAPLLQGMAEGRVVRFEEITRCPLEVQDSLLSPLSDRVLAIPELEGDSMVFAREGFNIIATANTRDRGVNEMSAALKRRFNFETVFPIADFDTELDLVEREAAAALARSGVPVPPSRDILGVLVRVFRDLRSGDQGSGRPQAVMSTAEAVSVAHAVGIKAWYLRGGEAEAGDIVDCMAGAAAKDNADDLARLRRYLEQKAPKRKGPHWQSLYQARNLLPG
;
A
#
# COMPACT_ATOMS: atom_id res chain seq x y z
N MET A 1 -35.16 -48.24 -15.06
CA MET A 1 -33.86 -47.90 -14.47
C MET A 1 -33.33 -46.72 -15.26
N SER A 2 -33.55 -45.55 -14.74
CA SER A 2 -33.15 -44.29 -15.36
C SER A 2 -32.20 -43.61 -14.38
N ASP A 3 -30.93 -43.65 -14.71
CA ASP A 3 -29.85 -42.94 -13.96
C ASP A 3 -29.94 -41.44 -14.22
N THR A 4 -30.39 -40.71 -13.23
CA THR A 4 -30.37 -39.27 -13.17
C THR A 4 -28.95 -38.85 -12.73
N VAL A 5 -28.12 -38.44 -13.68
CA VAL A 5 -26.81 -37.81 -13.44
C VAL A 5 -27.07 -36.42 -12.86
N ASN A 6 -26.87 -36.29 -11.56
CA ASN A 6 -26.91 -35.03 -10.84
C ASN A 6 -25.65 -34.22 -11.13
N SER A 7 -25.70 -33.33 -12.11
CA SER A 7 -24.63 -32.36 -12.42
C SER A 7 -24.64 -31.28 -11.35
N GLY A 8 -23.96 -31.52 -10.23
CA GLY A 8 -23.67 -30.52 -9.23
C GLY A 8 -22.82 -29.41 -9.83
N THR A 9 -23.44 -28.30 -10.14
CA THR A 9 -22.74 -27.05 -10.47
C THR A 9 -21.92 -26.62 -9.24
N VAL A 10 -20.62 -26.90 -9.28
CA VAL A 10 -19.66 -26.34 -8.33
C VAL A 10 -19.75 -24.82 -8.51
N LYS A 11 -20.40 -24.13 -7.59
CA LYS A 11 -20.38 -22.66 -7.54
C LYS A 11 -18.92 -22.26 -7.34
N ALA A 12 -18.32 -21.64 -8.35
CA ALA A 12 -17.00 -21.07 -8.20
C ALA A 12 -17.01 -20.11 -7.00
N GLU A 13 -16.05 -20.28 -6.10
CA GLU A 13 -15.91 -19.34 -4.98
C GLU A 13 -15.79 -17.90 -5.50
N PRO A 14 -16.46 -16.94 -4.84
CA PRO A 14 -16.40 -15.55 -5.29
C PRO A 14 -14.96 -15.05 -5.26
N ARG A 15 -14.48 -14.55 -6.39
CA ARG A 15 -13.11 -14.03 -6.52
C ARG A 15 -12.95 -12.80 -5.64
N VAL A 16 -12.00 -12.86 -4.71
CA VAL A 16 -11.62 -11.71 -3.86
C VAL A 16 -10.91 -10.68 -4.75
N GLN A 17 -11.35 -9.42 -4.70
CA GLN A 17 -10.79 -8.35 -5.53
C GLN A 17 -9.30 -8.08 -5.23
N ARG A 18 -8.94 -8.04 -3.94
CA ARG A 18 -7.57 -7.81 -3.46
C ARG A 18 -7.26 -8.74 -2.28
N PRO A 19 -6.76 -9.95 -2.54
CA PRO A 19 -6.26 -10.80 -1.47
C PRO A 19 -5.04 -10.15 -0.78
N PRO A 20 -4.80 -10.44 0.51
CA PRO A 20 -3.60 -9.99 1.20
C PRO A 20 -2.33 -10.62 0.61
N ALA A 21 -1.16 -10.01 0.90
CA ALA A 21 0.10 -10.36 0.24
C ALA A 21 0.47 -11.84 0.41
N GLU A 22 0.26 -12.42 1.60
CA GLU A 22 0.54 -13.83 1.87
C GLU A 22 -0.29 -14.79 1.03
N ARG A 23 -1.51 -14.40 0.61
CA ARG A 23 -2.33 -15.20 -0.31
C ARG A 23 -1.96 -14.96 -1.77
N ARG A 24 -1.63 -13.71 -2.14
CA ARG A 24 -1.23 -13.36 -3.51
C ARG A 24 0.09 -14.02 -3.92
N HIS A 25 0.97 -14.22 -2.96
CA HIS A 25 2.34 -14.74 -3.16
C HIS A 25 2.58 -16.02 -2.37
N ALA A 26 1.53 -16.83 -2.15
CA ALA A 26 1.59 -18.03 -1.32
C ALA A 26 2.67 -19.02 -1.78
N ASP A 27 2.77 -19.26 -3.10
CA ASP A 27 3.74 -20.20 -3.67
C ASP A 27 5.20 -19.74 -3.44
N GLU A 28 5.46 -18.43 -3.59
CA GLU A 28 6.80 -17.88 -3.36
C GLU A 28 7.18 -17.91 -1.88
N LEU A 29 6.24 -17.58 -0.99
CA LEU A 29 6.46 -17.64 0.45
C LEU A 29 6.69 -19.07 0.92
N ALA A 30 5.91 -20.04 0.42
CA ALA A 30 6.08 -21.45 0.73
C ALA A 30 7.44 -21.98 0.24
N LYS A 31 7.84 -21.59 -0.98
CA LYS A 31 9.15 -21.94 -1.53
C LYS A 31 10.29 -21.38 -0.67
N LEU A 32 10.21 -20.09 -0.35
CA LEU A 32 11.22 -19.45 0.49
C LEU A 32 11.31 -20.11 1.87
N ALA A 33 10.16 -20.41 2.49
CA ALA A 33 10.14 -21.08 3.80
C ALA A 33 10.75 -22.48 3.78
N ALA A 34 10.55 -23.23 2.68
CA ALA A 34 11.10 -24.56 2.50
C ALA A 34 12.63 -24.56 2.24
N GLU A 35 13.15 -23.50 1.64
CA GLU A 35 14.56 -23.34 1.30
C GLU A 35 15.36 -22.52 2.34
N ASP A 36 14.71 -22.06 3.44
CA ASP A 36 15.26 -21.12 4.39
C ASP A 36 16.00 -21.83 5.54
N ASP A 37 17.29 -22.05 5.36
CA ASP A 37 18.19 -22.63 6.36
C ASP A 37 18.88 -21.57 7.25
N ALA A 38 18.60 -20.26 7.02
CA ALA A 38 19.24 -19.19 7.76
C ALA A 38 18.60 -19.00 9.15
N PRO A 39 19.34 -18.45 10.12
CA PRO A 39 18.80 -18.15 11.44
C PRO A 39 17.59 -17.19 11.34
N ARG A 40 16.53 -17.53 12.06
CA ARG A 40 15.29 -16.71 12.12
C ARG A 40 15.22 -15.96 13.43
N PRO A 41 14.85 -14.67 13.42
CA PRO A 41 14.47 -14.00 14.64
C PRO A 41 13.29 -14.71 15.32
N PRO A 42 13.23 -14.71 16.66
CA PRO A 42 12.14 -15.35 17.39
C PRO A 42 10.76 -14.84 16.93
N GLY A 43 9.82 -15.75 16.68
CA GLY A 43 8.46 -15.45 16.23
C GLY A 43 8.32 -15.11 14.75
N TRP A 44 9.39 -15.06 13.95
CA TRP A 44 9.31 -14.77 12.52
C TRP A 44 9.01 -16.02 11.68
N ALA A 45 8.23 -15.84 10.62
CA ALA A 45 7.91 -16.88 9.64
C ALA A 45 9.13 -17.20 8.73
N LEU A 46 9.88 -16.17 8.32
CA LEU A 46 11.08 -16.28 7.49
C LEU A 46 12.29 -15.64 8.17
N SER A 47 13.51 -16.08 7.76
CA SER A 47 14.74 -15.36 8.12
C SER A 47 14.79 -13.98 7.49
N LEU A 48 15.72 -13.11 7.95
CA LEU A 48 15.95 -11.80 7.33
C LEU A 48 16.31 -11.95 5.84
N GLN A 49 17.10 -12.95 5.49
CA GLN A 49 17.54 -13.19 4.11
C GLN A 49 16.36 -13.61 3.22
N ALA A 50 15.54 -14.55 3.68
CA ALA A 50 14.37 -15.00 2.95
C ALA A 50 13.31 -13.89 2.83
N ALA A 51 13.05 -13.14 3.91
CA ALA A 51 12.15 -11.97 3.88
C ALA A 51 12.63 -10.87 2.94
N ARG A 52 13.95 -10.59 2.91
CA ARG A 52 14.57 -9.70 1.94
C ARG A 52 14.35 -10.18 0.51
N THR A 53 14.66 -11.44 0.24
CA THR A 53 14.49 -12.04 -1.09
C THR A 53 13.04 -11.97 -1.55
N PHE A 54 12.07 -12.19 -0.65
CA PHE A 54 10.65 -12.04 -0.97
C PHE A 54 10.29 -10.64 -1.48
N VAL A 55 10.84 -9.58 -0.88
CA VAL A 55 10.51 -8.18 -1.22
C VAL A 55 11.30 -7.69 -2.44
N VAL A 56 12.62 -7.93 -2.44
CA VAL A 56 13.55 -7.43 -3.48
C VAL A 56 13.49 -8.26 -4.75
N GLY A 57 13.12 -9.55 -4.64
CA GLY A 57 13.12 -10.51 -5.72
C GLY A 57 14.46 -11.21 -5.90
N ASP A 58 14.42 -12.37 -6.58
CA ASP A 58 15.56 -13.14 -7.03
C ASP A 58 15.12 -13.98 -8.26
N GLU A 59 15.49 -13.51 -9.44
CA GLU A 59 15.10 -14.16 -10.70
C GLU A 59 15.66 -15.57 -10.81
N SER A 60 16.86 -15.82 -10.29
CA SER A 60 17.48 -17.15 -10.33
C SER A 60 16.70 -18.19 -9.52
N ARG A 61 15.97 -17.73 -8.51
CA ARG A 61 15.08 -18.54 -7.67
C ARG A 61 13.61 -18.42 -8.08
N GLY A 62 13.29 -17.71 -9.17
CA GLY A 62 11.92 -17.48 -9.62
C GLY A 62 11.08 -16.68 -8.62
N ILE A 63 11.70 -15.82 -7.82
CA ILE A 63 11.02 -14.91 -6.90
C ILE A 63 10.91 -13.54 -7.58
N ALA A 64 9.69 -13.10 -7.84
CA ALA A 64 9.43 -11.82 -8.50
C ALA A 64 9.81 -10.62 -7.63
N LYS A 65 10.36 -9.57 -8.24
CA LYS A 65 10.59 -8.27 -7.59
C LYS A 65 9.25 -7.58 -7.30
N LYS A 66 8.94 -7.33 -6.03
CA LYS A 66 7.67 -6.74 -5.58
C LYS A 66 7.78 -5.27 -5.21
N PHE A 67 8.94 -4.87 -4.73
CA PHE A 67 9.20 -3.49 -4.37
C PHE A 67 10.33 -2.91 -5.24
N VAL A 68 10.07 -1.74 -5.82
CA VAL A 68 11.04 -0.99 -6.62
C VAL A 68 11.56 0.18 -5.79
N GLY A 69 12.80 0.10 -5.37
CA GLY A 69 13.46 1.08 -4.51
C GLY A 69 14.88 0.65 -4.16
N ASP A 70 15.50 1.36 -3.23
CA ASP A 70 16.82 1.02 -2.71
C ASP A 70 16.76 -0.27 -1.87
N PRO A 71 17.46 -1.37 -2.24
CA PRO A 71 17.48 -2.59 -1.45
C PRO A 71 18.00 -2.39 -0.02
N SER A 72 18.87 -1.42 0.21
CA SER A 72 19.41 -1.13 1.54
C SER A 72 18.35 -0.60 2.52
N LEU A 73 17.28 0.02 1.99
CA LEU A 73 16.10 0.39 2.79
C LEU A 73 15.42 -0.86 3.35
N ILE A 74 15.28 -1.91 2.53
CA ILE A 74 14.68 -3.17 2.97
C ILE A 74 15.53 -3.84 4.03
N ASP A 75 16.85 -3.82 3.85
CA ASP A 75 17.80 -4.37 4.82
C ASP A 75 17.66 -3.68 6.18
N ARG A 76 17.66 -2.33 6.21
CA ARG A 76 17.47 -1.55 7.45
C ARG A 76 16.07 -1.73 8.06
N ALA A 77 15.04 -1.83 7.24
CA ALA A 77 13.67 -2.07 7.70
C ALA A 77 13.54 -3.42 8.42
N LEU A 78 14.06 -4.49 7.82
CA LEU A 78 14.06 -5.84 8.41
C LEU A 78 14.90 -5.90 9.69
N VAL A 79 16.11 -5.30 9.67
CA VAL A 79 16.94 -5.21 10.86
C VAL A 79 16.22 -4.44 11.98
N THR A 80 15.55 -3.35 11.66
CA THR A 80 14.76 -2.58 12.64
C THR A 80 13.70 -3.46 13.30
N LEU A 81 12.93 -4.22 12.51
CA LEU A 81 11.87 -5.08 13.05
C LEU A 81 12.39 -6.25 13.89
N ALA A 82 13.62 -6.68 13.68
CA ALA A 82 14.29 -7.67 14.52
C ALA A 82 14.80 -7.08 15.85
N THR A 83 14.68 -5.76 16.05
CA THR A 83 15.01 -5.06 17.30
C THR A 83 13.76 -4.76 18.14
N SER A 84 13.94 -4.06 19.24
CA SER A 84 12.84 -3.57 20.08
C SER A 84 12.12 -2.32 19.51
N ARG A 85 12.59 -1.76 18.40
CA ARG A 85 12.01 -0.53 17.83
C ARG A 85 10.99 -0.84 16.75
N GLY A 86 9.92 -0.03 16.68
CA GLY A 86 8.99 -0.03 15.55
C GLY A 86 9.65 0.54 14.29
N LEU A 87 9.10 0.22 13.14
CA LEU A 87 9.50 0.77 11.84
C LEU A 87 8.53 1.87 11.41
N MET A 88 9.06 3.07 11.11
CA MET A 88 8.28 4.18 10.54
C MET A 88 8.68 4.39 9.08
N LEU A 89 7.77 4.09 8.16
CA LEU A 89 7.93 4.39 6.74
C LEU A 89 7.37 5.78 6.43
N VAL A 90 8.23 6.71 6.07
CA VAL A 90 7.85 8.08 5.69
C VAL A 90 8.09 8.31 4.20
N GLY A 91 7.34 9.23 3.60
CA GLY A 91 7.54 9.58 2.19
C GLY A 91 6.34 10.28 1.60
N GLU A 92 6.44 10.69 0.35
CA GLU A 92 5.34 11.31 -0.38
C GLU A 92 4.17 10.33 -0.56
N PRO A 93 2.93 10.82 -0.71
CA PRO A 93 1.81 9.96 -1.10
C PRO A 93 2.12 9.18 -2.38
N GLY A 94 1.70 7.91 -2.44
CA GLY A 94 1.89 7.06 -3.62
C GLY A 94 3.29 6.51 -3.86
N THR A 95 4.20 6.57 -2.87
CA THR A 95 5.54 5.95 -2.93
C THR A 95 5.55 4.48 -2.50
N ALA A 96 4.40 3.82 -2.44
CA ALA A 96 4.24 2.41 -2.09
C ALA A 96 4.60 2.02 -0.63
N LYS A 97 4.53 2.97 0.33
CA LYS A 97 4.76 2.68 1.76
C LYS A 97 3.84 1.57 2.29
N SER A 98 2.55 1.66 2.01
CA SER A 98 1.56 0.66 2.44
C SER A 98 1.73 -0.69 1.76
N LEU A 99 2.20 -0.72 0.49
CA LEU A 99 2.57 -1.97 -0.15
C LEU A 99 3.79 -2.60 0.52
N LEU A 100 4.80 -1.77 0.84
CA LEU A 100 6.01 -2.24 1.51
C LEU A 100 5.70 -2.77 2.91
N SER A 101 4.87 -2.08 3.69
CA SER A 101 4.43 -2.55 5.01
C SER A 101 3.67 -3.88 4.92
N GLU A 102 2.80 -4.04 3.91
CA GLU A 102 2.06 -5.28 3.64
C GLU A 102 3.00 -6.44 3.30
N LEU A 103 3.96 -6.24 2.39
CA LEU A 103 4.93 -7.26 1.99
C LEU A 103 5.83 -7.70 3.15
N ILE A 104 6.34 -6.74 3.92
CA ILE A 104 7.18 -7.05 5.08
C ILE A 104 6.38 -7.81 6.15
N ALA A 105 5.16 -7.37 6.48
CA ALA A 105 4.32 -8.07 7.44
C ALA A 105 3.99 -9.51 7.00
N ALA A 106 3.69 -9.71 5.72
CA ALA A 106 3.48 -11.05 5.15
C ALA A 106 4.73 -11.95 5.27
N ALA A 107 5.92 -11.41 4.99
CA ALA A 107 7.17 -12.17 5.07
C ALA A 107 7.59 -12.48 6.50
N VAL A 108 7.38 -11.53 7.43
CA VAL A 108 7.81 -11.64 8.83
C VAL A 108 6.83 -12.47 9.66
N SER A 109 5.53 -12.20 9.52
CA SER A 109 4.49 -12.78 10.38
C SER A 109 3.62 -13.83 9.69
N GLY A 110 3.76 -14.01 8.37
CA GLY A 110 2.84 -14.84 7.58
C GLY A 110 1.43 -14.26 7.48
N ASP A 111 1.22 -13.02 7.94
CA ASP A 111 -0.06 -12.33 7.95
C ASP A 111 0.15 -10.83 7.82
N SER A 112 -0.51 -10.22 6.85
CA SER A 112 -0.48 -8.78 6.60
C SER A 112 -1.80 -8.08 6.92
N THR A 113 -2.75 -8.79 7.51
CA THR A 113 -4.13 -8.30 7.70
C THR A 113 -4.33 -7.47 8.96
N LEU A 114 -3.46 -7.59 9.97
CA LEU A 114 -3.53 -6.79 11.19
C LEU A 114 -3.19 -5.32 10.89
N THR A 115 -4.20 -4.59 10.42
CA THR A 115 -4.05 -3.22 9.92
C THR A 115 -4.95 -2.26 10.67
N ILE A 116 -4.37 -1.15 11.11
CA ILE A 116 -5.04 0.02 11.66
C ILE A 116 -4.94 1.13 10.63
N GLN A 117 -6.06 1.69 10.20
CA GLN A 117 -6.08 2.86 9.31
C GLN A 117 -6.24 4.12 10.14
N GLY A 118 -5.22 4.96 10.16
CA GLY A 118 -5.24 6.23 10.88
C GLY A 118 -6.16 7.26 10.24
N GLY A 119 -6.87 7.99 11.08
CA GLY A 119 -7.78 9.06 10.68
C GLY A 119 -8.11 9.97 11.87
N ALA A 120 -8.71 11.12 11.60
CA ALA A 120 -9.10 12.08 12.65
C ALA A 120 -10.15 11.52 13.63
N SER A 121 -10.92 10.53 13.22
CA SER A 121 -11.94 9.86 14.03
C SER A 121 -11.49 8.51 14.61
N THR A 122 -10.23 8.13 14.44
CA THR A 122 -9.70 6.89 15.00
C THR A 122 -9.70 6.97 16.51
N THR A 123 -10.20 5.93 17.16
CA THR A 123 -10.29 5.82 18.62
C THR A 123 -9.38 4.69 19.13
N GLU A 124 -9.10 4.69 20.43
CA GLU A 124 -8.29 3.64 21.07
C GLU A 124 -8.95 2.26 20.96
N ASP A 125 -10.28 2.19 21.02
CA ASP A 125 -11.04 0.94 20.86
C ASP A 125 -10.81 0.27 19.50
N GLN A 126 -10.55 1.06 18.47
CA GLN A 126 -10.25 0.54 17.11
C GLN A 126 -8.82 0.03 17.00
N ILE A 127 -7.95 0.41 17.91
CA ILE A 127 -6.52 0.07 17.92
C ILE A 127 -6.24 -1.09 18.85
N ALA A 128 -6.63 -0.97 20.12
CA ALA A 128 -6.28 -1.89 21.19
C ALA A 128 -7.32 -3.00 21.36
N TYR A 129 -8.50 -2.65 21.84
CA TYR A 129 -9.60 -3.61 22.07
C TYR A 129 -10.93 -2.86 22.23
N SER A 130 -12.01 -3.57 22.07
CA SER A 130 -13.36 -3.10 22.35
C SER A 130 -14.15 -4.15 23.13
N TRP A 131 -15.40 -3.85 23.45
CA TRP A 131 -16.27 -4.75 24.20
C TRP A 131 -17.48 -5.19 23.38
N ASN A 132 -17.82 -6.47 23.47
CA ASN A 132 -19.14 -6.94 23.08
C ASN A 132 -20.15 -6.48 24.13
N TYR A 133 -20.87 -5.41 23.83
CA TYR A 133 -21.79 -4.77 24.81
C TYR A 133 -22.88 -5.72 25.36
N SER A 134 -23.36 -6.67 24.55
CA SER A 134 -24.36 -7.63 25.01
C SER A 134 -23.78 -8.54 26.09
N LEU A 135 -22.57 -9.03 25.93
CA LEU A 135 -21.87 -9.84 26.92
C LEU A 135 -21.41 -8.97 28.12
N LEU A 136 -20.96 -7.77 27.89
CA LEU A 136 -20.55 -6.85 28.96
C LEU A 136 -21.69 -6.56 29.92
N VAL A 137 -22.91 -6.34 29.39
CA VAL A 137 -24.10 -6.10 30.23
C VAL A 137 -24.54 -7.34 30.98
N SER A 138 -24.44 -8.55 30.37
CA SER A 138 -24.92 -9.79 30.97
C SER A 138 -23.91 -10.49 31.89
N GLU A 139 -22.61 -10.38 31.61
CA GLU A 139 -21.55 -11.15 32.26
C GLU A 139 -20.48 -10.26 32.92
N GLY A 140 -20.56 -8.93 32.73
CA GLY A 140 -19.50 -8.00 33.13
C GLY A 140 -18.28 -8.02 32.22
N PRO A 141 -17.19 -7.33 32.60
CA PRO A 141 -15.95 -7.27 31.83
C PRO A 141 -15.16 -8.58 31.97
N THR A 142 -15.43 -9.50 31.08
CA THR A 142 -14.79 -10.81 31.03
C THR A 142 -13.96 -10.97 29.76
N GLN A 143 -13.03 -11.95 29.74
CA GLN A 143 -12.27 -12.31 28.54
C GLN A 143 -13.19 -12.65 27.36
N ARG A 144 -14.38 -13.21 27.61
CA ARG A 144 -15.38 -13.55 26.60
C ARG A 144 -16.03 -12.32 25.99
N ALA A 145 -16.22 -11.27 26.80
CA ALA A 145 -16.78 -10.00 26.34
C ALA A 145 -15.75 -9.11 25.61
N LEU A 146 -14.46 -9.38 25.81
CA LEU A 146 -13.37 -8.64 25.16
C LEU A 146 -13.31 -8.96 23.66
N VAL A 147 -13.25 -7.92 22.83
CA VAL A 147 -13.08 -8.03 21.38
C VAL A 147 -11.70 -7.45 21.03
N PRO A 148 -10.71 -8.30 20.71
CA PRO A 148 -9.38 -7.82 20.35
C PRO A 148 -9.41 -6.98 19.08
N ALA A 149 -8.78 -5.79 19.12
CA ALA A 149 -8.42 -5.01 17.93
C ALA A 149 -6.99 -5.38 17.48
N PRO A 150 -6.52 -4.89 16.31
CA PRO A 150 -5.27 -5.35 15.73
C PRO A 150 -4.04 -5.29 16.65
N LEU A 151 -3.94 -4.27 17.53
CA LEU A 151 -2.81 -4.16 18.45
C LEU A 151 -2.78 -5.30 19.47
N LEU A 152 -3.91 -5.53 20.17
CA LEU A 152 -4.00 -6.60 21.15
C LEU A 152 -3.80 -7.97 20.49
N GLN A 153 -4.40 -8.18 19.32
CA GLN A 153 -4.23 -9.42 18.58
C GLN A 153 -2.77 -9.63 18.16
N GLY A 154 -2.11 -8.61 17.60
CA GLY A 154 -0.69 -8.68 17.23
C GLY A 154 0.22 -8.98 18.42
N MET A 155 -0.04 -8.36 19.58
CA MET A 155 0.71 -8.64 20.82
C MET A 155 0.49 -10.07 21.31
N ALA A 156 -0.76 -10.52 21.33
CA ALA A 156 -1.12 -11.85 21.83
C ALA A 156 -0.61 -13.00 20.92
N GLU A 157 -0.49 -12.74 19.62
CA GLU A 157 -0.07 -13.74 18.63
C GLU A 157 1.39 -13.60 18.19
N GLY A 158 2.10 -12.53 18.59
CA GLY A 158 3.47 -12.28 18.19
C GLY A 158 3.59 -11.86 16.73
N ARG A 159 2.67 -11.04 16.24
CA ARG A 159 2.61 -10.62 14.83
C ARG A 159 2.90 -9.13 14.64
N VAL A 160 3.34 -8.78 13.44
CA VAL A 160 3.52 -7.40 13.03
C VAL A 160 2.17 -6.74 12.79
N VAL A 161 1.94 -5.59 13.45
CA VAL A 161 0.78 -4.74 13.25
C VAL A 161 1.15 -3.59 12.31
N ARG A 162 0.32 -3.34 11.32
CA ARG A 162 0.48 -2.25 10.36
C ARG A 162 -0.38 -1.07 10.78
N PHE A 163 0.22 0.08 11.04
CA PHE A 163 -0.48 1.31 11.34
C PHE A 163 -0.32 2.30 10.18
N GLU A 164 -1.29 2.34 9.30
CA GLU A 164 -1.27 3.20 8.12
C GLU A 164 -1.70 4.63 8.48
N GLU A 165 -0.95 5.63 8.01
CA GLU A 165 -1.21 7.07 8.19
C GLU A 165 -1.34 7.50 9.67
N ILE A 166 -0.46 7.01 10.54
CA ILE A 166 -0.51 7.24 11.99
C ILE A 166 -0.61 8.71 12.37
N THR A 167 0.02 9.62 11.63
CA THR A 167 0.01 11.07 11.87
C THR A 167 -1.36 11.73 11.66
N ARG A 168 -2.33 11.01 11.08
CA ARG A 168 -3.73 11.50 10.99
C ARG A 168 -4.54 11.26 12.24
N CYS A 169 -4.06 10.40 13.15
CA CYS A 169 -4.73 10.17 14.42
C CYS A 169 -4.52 11.31 15.41
N PRO A 170 -5.45 11.54 16.36
CA PRO A 170 -5.22 12.37 17.53
C PRO A 170 -3.97 11.94 18.30
N LEU A 171 -3.31 12.89 19.00
CA LEU A 171 -2.08 12.61 19.73
C LEU A 171 -2.27 11.56 20.83
N GLU A 172 -3.40 11.62 21.53
CA GLU A 172 -3.76 10.69 22.61
C GLU A 172 -3.80 9.24 22.06
N VAL A 173 -4.35 9.08 20.87
CA VAL A 173 -4.44 7.79 20.17
C VAL A 173 -3.06 7.30 19.71
N GLN A 174 -2.19 8.21 19.25
CA GLN A 174 -0.81 7.86 18.91
C GLN A 174 -0.02 7.43 20.16
N ASP A 175 -0.19 8.14 21.27
CA ASP A 175 0.54 7.90 22.54
C ASP A 175 0.09 6.61 23.25
N SER A 176 -1.09 6.02 22.92
CA SER A 176 -1.48 4.70 23.42
C SER A 176 -0.52 3.57 22.96
N LEU A 177 0.31 3.83 21.94
CA LEU A 177 1.36 2.90 21.49
C LEU A 177 2.64 2.94 22.35
N LEU A 178 2.77 3.88 23.31
CA LEU A 178 4.01 4.03 24.07
C LEU A 178 4.35 2.78 24.89
N SER A 179 3.43 2.26 25.70
CA SER A 179 3.64 1.04 26.47
C SER A 179 3.82 -0.21 25.61
N PRO A 180 2.99 -0.46 24.59
CA PRO A 180 3.21 -1.58 23.66
C PRO A 180 4.58 -1.60 22.99
N LEU A 181 5.14 -0.43 22.64
CA LEU A 181 6.44 -0.32 22.00
C LEU A 181 7.61 -0.32 23.00
N SER A 182 7.43 0.25 24.22
CA SER A 182 8.50 0.37 25.21
C SER A 182 8.63 -0.88 26.06
N ASP A 183 7.53 -1.20 26.75
CA ASP A 183 7.49 -2.21 27.81
C ASP A 183 6.89 -3.53 27.30
N ARG A 184 6.42 -3.53 26.05
CA ARG A 184 5.80 -4.71 25.41
C ARG A 184 4.58 -5.20 26.21
N VAL A 185 3.82 -4.26 26.78
CA VAL A 185 2.68 -4.54 27.61
C VAL A 185 1.49 -3.66 27.23
N LEU A 186 0.28 -4.24 27.33
CA LEU A 186 -0.99 -3.56 27.22
C LEU A 186 -1.84 -3.90 28.44
N ALA A 187 -2.29 -2.87 29.16
CA ALA A 187 -3.21 -3.03 30.30
C ALA A 187 -4.65 -3.05 29.81
N ILE A 188 -5.48 -3.92 30.40
CA ILE A 188 -6.93 -3.97 30.22
C ILE A 188 -7.55 -3.83 31.62
N PRO A 189 -7.63 -2.59 32.17
CA PRO A 189 -7.95 -2.35 33.58
C PRO A 189 -9.30 -2.89 34.02
N GLU A 190 -10.22 -3.09 33.08
CA GLU A 190 -11.57 -3.57 33.35
C GLU A 190 -11.62 -5.07 33.68
N LEU A 191 -10.58 -5.85 33.31
CA LEU A 191 -10.52 -7.27 33.62
C LEU A 191 -10.06 -7.48 35.08
N GLU A 192 -10.78 -8.29 35.80
CA GLU A 192 -10.36 -8.76 37.12
C GLU A 192 -9.25 -9.81 36.98
N GLY A 193 -8.15 -9.67 37.70
CA GLY A 193 -7.03 -10.60 37.72
C GLY A 193 -6.00 -10.34 36.62
N ASP A 194 -6.00 -11.09 35.53
CA ASP A 194 -5.05 -10.94 34.41
C ASP A 194 -5.40 -9.76 33.51
N SER A 195 -5.17 -8.55 34.02
CA SER A 195 -5.44 -7.30 33.29
C SER A 195 -4.27 -6.84 32.41
N MET A 196 -3.17 -7.59 32.34
CA MET A 196 -1.96 -7.24 31.61
C MET A 196 -1.69 -8.25 30.50
N VAL A 197 -1.57 -7.76 29.26
CA VAL A 197 -1.16 -8.58 28.11
C VAL A 197 0.27 -8.25 27.75
N PHE A 198 1.16 -9.24 27.81
CA PHE A 198 2.55 -9.13 27.38
C PHE A 198 2.69 -9.57 25.94
N ALA A 199 3.41 -8.78 25.14
CA ALA A 199 3.64 -9.11 23.74
C ALA A 199 4.48 -10.39 23.59
N ARG A 200 4.03 -11.29 22.72
CA ARG A 200 4.80 -12.48 22.32
C ARG A 200 5.93 -12.11 21.38
N GLU A 201 6.94 -12.97 21.30
CA GLU A 201 8.03 -12.87 20.32
C GLU A 201 7.49 -12.75 18.90
N GLY A 202 8.11 -11.89 18.09
CA GLY A 202 7.66 -11.56 16.74
C GLY A 202 6.76 -10.31 16.66
N PHE A 203 6.17 -9.86 17.78
CA PHE A 203 5.38 -8.64 17.76
C PHE A 203 6.24 -7.40 17.47
N ASN A 204 5.79 -6.62 16.50
CA ASN A 204 6.31 -5.28 16.26
C ASN A 204 5.26 -4.42 15.51
N ILE A 205 5.55 -3.14 15.30
CA ILE A 205 4.68 -2.21 14.59
C ILE A 205 5.41 -1.63 13.39
N ILE A 206 4.76 -1.67 12.21
CA ILE A 206 5.14 -0.88 11.03
C ILE A 206 4.13 0.25 10.91
N ALA A 207 4.59 1.48 11.10
CA ALA A 207 3.74 2.65 10.89
C ALA A 207 4.10 3.36 9.58
N THR A 208 3.11 4.01 8.95
CA THR A 208 3.33 4.83 7.77
C THR A 208 2.89 6.27 8.03
N ALA A 209 3.59 7.23 7.41
CA ALA A 209 3.22 8.65 7.45
C ALA A 209 3.55 9.33 6.12
N ASN A 210 2.73 10.32 5.75
CA ASN A 210 2.99 11.14 4.57
C ASN A 210 3.74 12.40 4.98
N THR A 211 4.80 12.74 4.26
CA THR A 211 5.63 13.94 4.55
C THR A 211 4.97 15.25 4.12
N ARG A 212 3.89 15.21 3.33
CA ARG A 212 3.24 16.38 2.74
C ARG A 212 1.82 16.65 3.23
N ASP A 213 1.25 15.80 4.09
CA ASP A 213 -0.12 15.99 4.54
C ASP A 213 -0.22 17.26 5.40
N ARG A 214 -1.17 18.14 5.05
CA ARG A 214 -1.54 19.29 5.87
C ARG A 214 -2.55 18.85 6.93
N GLY A 215 -2.43 19.38 8.13
CA GLY A 215 -3.36 19.07 9.23
C GLY A 215 -3.11 17.72 9.90
N VAL A 216 -1.88 17.19 9.77
CA VAL A 216 -1.43 16.02 10.53
C VAL A 216 -1.00 16.45 11.94
N ASN A 217 -1.28 15.59 12.91
CA ASN A 217 -0.75 15.76 14.26
C ASN A 217 0.71 15.34 14.27
N GLU A 218 1.59 16.21 14.75
CA GLU A 218 2.98 15.83 14.99
C GLU A 218 3.03 14.77 16.09
N MET A 219 3.77 13.69 15.81
CA MET A 219 4.03 12.66 16.83
C MET A 219 4.79 13.26 18.01
N SER A 220 4.45 12.81 19.23
CA SER A 220 5.20 13.17 20.43
C SER A 220 6.67 12.76 20.32
N ALA A 221 7.57 13.51 20.97
CA ALA A 221 9.00 13.15 21.01
C ALA A 221 9.21 11.79 21.69
N ALA A 222 8.35 11.40 22.60
CA ALA A 222 8.37 10.11 23.26
C ALA A 222 8.09 8.98 22.26
N LEU A 223 7.06 9.12 21.44
CA LEU A 223 6.72 8.12 20.43
C LEU A 223 7.74 8.08 19.30
N LYS A 224 8.23 9.23 18.81
CA LYS A 224 9.29 9.28 17.78
C LYS A 224 10.52 8.45 18.17
N ARG A 225 10.91 8.44 19.45
CA ARG A 225 12.07 7.67 19.96
C ARG A 225 11.85 6.14 19.93
N ARG A 226 10.62 5.65 19.78
CA ARG A 226 10.29 4.23 19.72
C ARG A 226 10.32 3.67 18.30
N PHE A 227 10.44 4.55 17.31
CA PHE A 227 10.53 4.17 15.91
C PHE A 227 11.92 4.45 15.32
N ASN A 228 12.35 3.59 14.38
CA ASN A 228 13.36 3.92 13.39
C ASN A 228 12.66 4.36 12.10
N PHE A 229 13.14 5.45 11.52
CA PHE A 229 12.53 6.08 10.35
C PHE A 229 13.27 5.68 9.09
N GLU A 230 12.50 5.22 8.10
CA GLU A 230 13.00 4.95 6.75
C GLU A 230 12.19 5.77 5.73
N THR A 231 12.89 6.48 4.85
CA THR A 231 12.24 7.31 3.83
C THR A 231 12.09 6.54 2.53
N VAL A 232 10.85 6.39 2.07
CA VAL A 232 10.52 5.79 0.78
C VAL A 232 10.44 6.90 -0.27
N PHE A 233 11.42 6.95 -1.15
CA PHE A 233 11.50 7.95 -2.21
C PHE A 233 10.71 7.52 -3.45
N PRO A 234 10.23 8.49 -4.26
CA PRO A 234 9.71 8.22 -5.60
C PRO A 234 10.79 7.57 -6.47
N ILE A 235 10.37 6.77 -7.44
CA ILE A 235 11.29 6.13 -8.40
C ILE A 235 11.98 7.21 -9.24
N ALA A 236 13.31 7.27 -9.16
CA ALA A 236 14.10 8.30 -9.85
C ALA A 236 14.33 7.97 -11.33
N ASP A 237 14.54 6.71 -11.68
CA ASP A 237 14.77 6.26 -13.04
C ASP A 237 13.46 6.15 -13.84
N PHE A 238 13.49 6.64 -15.10
CA PHE A 238 12.31 6.66 -15.97
C PHE A 238 11.93 5.27 -16.45
N ASP A 239 12.88 4.50 -16.90
CA ASP A 239 12.63 3.17 -17.48
C ASP A 239 12.15 2.21 -16.41
N THR A 240 12.73 2.29 -15.22
CA THR A 240 12.27 1.54 -14.05
C THR A 240 10.83 1.90 -13.64
N GLU A 241 10.45 3.18 -13.69
CA GLU A 241 9.07 3.61 -13.40
C GLU A 241 8.10 3.13 -14.50
N LEU A 242 8.52 3.20 -15.77
CA LEU A 242 7.75 2.72 -16.90
C LEU A 242 7.52 1.21 -16.84
N ASP A 243 8.56 0.42 -16.56
CA ASP A 243 8.47 -1.04 -16.40
C ASP A 243 7.49 -1.42 -15.28
N LEU A 244 7.52 -0.68 -14.17
CA LEU A 244 6.58 -0.89 -13.07
C LEU A 244 5.14 -0.58 -13.50
N VAL A 245 4.91 0.57 -14.14
CA VAL A 245 3.56 0.96 -14.60
C VAL A 245 3.02 -0.03 -15.61
N GLU A 246 3.84 -0.47 -16.57
CA GLU A 246 3.47 -1.48 -17.57
C GLU A 246 3.06 -2.80 -16.90
N ARG A 247 3.89 -3.33 -16.02
CA ARG A 247 3.63 -4.59 -15.31
C ARG A 247 2.36 -4.54 -14.45
N GLU A 248 2.22 -3.51 -13.62
CA GLU A 248 1.10 -3.39 -12.70
C GLU A 248 -0.23 -3.09 -13.43
N ALA A 249 -0.17 -2.26 -14.48
CA ALA A 249 -1.35 -1.99 -15.31
C ALA A 249 -1.78 -3.24 -16.09
N ALA A 250 -0.85 -4.00 -16.68
CA ALA A 250 -1.15 -5.26 -17.37
C ALA A 250 -1.79 -6.27 -16.42
N ALA A 251 -1.25 -6.42 -15.21
CA ALA A 251 -1.82 -7.31 -14.20
C ALA A 251 -3.23 -6.88 -13.75
N ALA A 252 -3.48 -5.57 -13.61
CA ALA A 252 -4.80 -5.03 -13.27
C ALA A 252 -5.80 -5.26 -14.40
N LEU A 253 -5.40 -5.01 -15.64
CA LEU A 253 -6.22 -5.20 -16.84
C LEU A 253 -6.59 -6.67 -17.06
N ALA A 254 -5.65 -7.59 -16.88
CA ALA A 254 -5.92 -9.03 -16.96
C ALA A 254 -6.99 -9.47 -15.94
N ARG A 255 -6.94 -8.96 -14.70
CA ARG A 255 -7.97 -9.21 -13.69
C ARG A 255 -9.33 -8.62 -14.07
N SER A 256 -9.33 -7.52 -14.82
CA SER A 256 -10.54 -6.86 -15.32
C SER A 256 -11.05 -7.45 -16.64
N GLY A 257 -10.43 -8.54 -17.16
CA GLY A 257 -10.85 -9.20 -18.39
C GLY A 257 -10.43 -8.46 -19.66
N VAL A 258 -9.46 -7.57 -19.58
CA VAL A 258 -8.89 -6.85 -20.75
C VAL A 258 -7.64 -7.59 -21.23
N PRO A 259 -7.65 -8.19 -22.42
CA PRO A 259 -6.55 -9.02 -22.92
C PRO A 259 -5.38 -8.22 -23.49
N VAL A 260 -5.62 -6.96 -23.89
CA VAL A 260 -4.62 -6.11 -24.57
C VAL A 260 -4.35 -4.87 -23.71
N PRO A 261 -3.20 -4.80 -23.01
CA PRO A 261 -2.82 -3.58 -22.29
C PRO A 261 -2.42 -2.46 -23.27
N PRO A 262 -2.42 -1.19 -22.81
CA PRO A 262 -1.87 -0.09 -23.60
C PRO A 262 -0.40 -0.37 -23.98
N SER A 263 -0.01 0.04 -25.20
CA SER A 263 1.36 -0.14 -25.67
C SER A 263 2.38 0.60 -24.80
N ARG A 264 3.61 0.09 -24.75
CA ARG A 264 4.71 0.71 -24.00
C ARG A 264 4.94 2.18 -24.40
N ASP A 265 4.74 2.52 -25.67
CA ASP A 265 4.88 3.90 -26.15
C ASP A 265 3.83 4.84 -25.54
N ILE A 266 2.56 4.39 -25.45
CA ILE A 266 1.48 5.13 -24.80
C ILE A 266 1.75 5.27 -23.29
N LEU A 267 2.17 4.18 -22.63
CA LEU A 267 2.55 4.23 -21.22
C LEU A 267 3.76 5.14 -20.99
N GLY A 268 4.72 5.16 -21.91
CA GLY A 268 5.87 6.09 -21.87
C GLY A 268 5.45 7.55 -21.92
N VAL A 269 4.44 7.90 -22.74
CA VAL A 269 3.85 9.24 -22.75
C VAL A 269 3.19 9.55 -21.40
N LEU A 270 2.38 8.64 -20.87
CA LEU A 270 1.72 8.81 -19.57
C LEU A 270 2.73 9.05 -18.43
N VAL A 271 3.71 8.18 -18.29
CA VAL A 271 4.76 8.29 -17.24
C VAL A 271 5.52 9.62 -17.40
N ARG A 272 5.84 10.04 -18.63
CA ARG A 272 6.51 11.31 -18.87
C ARG A 272 5.65 12.51 -18.45
N VAL A 273 4.37 12.51 -18.75
CA VAL A 273 3.43 13.57 -18.31
C VAL A 273 3.41 13.66 -16.79
N PHE A 274 3.28 12.50 -16.11
CA PHE A 274 3.26 12.43 -14.65
C PHE A 274 4.55 12.96 -14.02
N ARG A 275 5.71 12.59 -14.57
CA ARG A 275 7.02 13.07 -14.10
C ARG A 275 7.20 14.58 -14.31
N ASP A 276 6.83 15.08 -15.48
CA ASP A 276 6.94 16.50 -15.80
C ASP A 276 6.02 17.34 -14.89
N LEU A 277 4.80 16.88 -14.60
CA LEU A 277 3.89 17.55 -13.69
C LEU A 277 4.36 17.47 -12.23
N ARG A 278 4.95 16.34 -11.81
CA ARG A 278 5.51 16.12 -10.45
C ARG A 278 6.72 17.02 -10.20
N SER A 279 7.61 17.16 -11.16
CA SER A 279 8.83 17.98 -11.02
C SER A 279 8.57 19.49 -11.00
N GLY A 280 7.41 19.94 -11.54
CA GLY A 280 6.99 21.35 -11.54
C GLY A 280 7.87 22.26 -12.39
N ASP A 281 7.31 23.38 -12.91
CA ASP A 281 8.12 24.52 -13.36
C ASP A 281 8.50 25.36 -12.13
N GLN A 282 9.74 25.82 -12.05
CA GLN A 282 10.31 26.59 -10.94
C GLN A 282 9.61 27.95 -10.63
N GLY A 283 8.46 28.24 -11.24
CA GLY A 283 7.72 29.50 -11.08
C GLY A 283 6.28 29.40 -10.57
N SER A 284 5.67 28.24 -10.49
CA SER A 284 4.21 28.10 -10.24
C SER A 284 3.81 27.21 -9.07
N GLY A 285 4.52 27.24 -7.94
CA GLY A 285 4.17 26.42 -6.77
C GLY A 285 4.11 24.92 -7.06
N ARG A 286 4.29 24.06 -6.06
CA ARG A 286 4.18 22.61 -6.23
C ARG A 286 2.70 22.21 -6.42
N PRO A 287 2.37 21.22 -7.31
CA PRO A 287 1.00 20.73 -7.45
C PRO A 287 0.46 20.23 -6.10
N GLN A 288 -0.81 20.49 -5.82
CA GLN A 288 -1.49 19.87 -4.68
C GLN A 288 -1.81 18.39 -4.97
N ALA A 289 -2.18 18.08 -6.22
CA ALA A 289 -2.33 16.68 -6.64
C ALA A 289 -0.95 16.02 -6.71
N VAL A 290 -0.84 14.89 -6.03
CA VAL A 290 0.37 14.07 -6.09
C VAL A 290 0.31 13.24 -7.35
N MET A 291 1.17 13.55 -8.31
CA MET A 291 1.32 12.76 -9.55
C MET A 291 2.19 11.54 -9.26
N SER A 292 1.66 10.61 -8.47
CA SER A 292 2.40 9.43 -8.01
C SER A 292 2.44 8.33 -9.06
N THR A 293 3.40 7.39 -8.93
CA THR A 293 3.46 6.19 -9.76
C THR A 293 2.21 5.32 -9.59
N ALA A 294 1.62 5.27 -8.40
CA ALA A 294 0.36 4.55 -8.16
C ALA A 294 -0.81 5.15 -8.94
N GLU A 295 -0.88 6.48 -9.04
CA GLU A 295 -1.89 7.15 -9.88
C GLU A 295 -1.62 6.92 -11.36
N ALA A 296 -0.34 6.89 -11.80
CA ALA A 296 -0.01 6.54 -13.18
C ALA A 296 -0.49 5.12 -13.53
N VAL A 297 -0.32 4.14 -12.64
CA VAL A 297 -0.86 2.77 -12.81
C VAL A 297 -2.40 2.80 -12.90
N SER A 298 -3.06 3.58 -12.06
CA SER A 298 -4.53 3.70 -12.07
C SER A 298 -5.04 4.31 -13.38
N VAL A 299 -4.36 5.34 -13.90
CA VAL A 299 -4.71 5.95 -15.20
C VAL A 299 -4.43 4.98 -16.34
N ALA A 300 -3.29 4.27 -16.33
CA ALA A 300 -2.99 3.25 -17.33
C ALA A 300 -4.06 2.15 -17.37
N HIS A 301 -4.51 1.70 -16.20
CA HIS A 301 -5.62 0.75 -16.08
C HIS A 301 -6.92 1.32 -16.67
N ALA A 302 -7.29 2.57 -16.32
CA ALA A 302 -8.48 3.23 -16.85
C ALA A 302 -8.43 3.40 -18.38
N VAL A 303 -7.26 3.75 -18.93
CA VAL A 303 -7.03 3.85 -20.38
C VAL A 303 -7.31 2.51 -21.08
N GLY A 304 -6.79 1.40 -20.53
CA GLY A 304 -7.06 0.07 -21.09
C GLY A 304 -8.54 -0.35 -20.99
N ILE A 305 -9.18 -0.08 -19.83
CA ILE A 305 -10.62 -0.33 -19.65
C ILE A 305 -11.45 0.45 -20.65
N LYS A 306 -11.19 1.75 -20.81
CA LYS A 306 -11.89 2.62 -21.77
C LYS A 306 -11.74 2.11 -23.20
N ALA A 307 -10.50 1.82 -23.61
CA ALA A 307 -10.23 1.35 -24.95
C ALA A 307 -10.97 0.05 -25.26
N TRP A 308 -10.93 -0.92 -24.35
CA TRP A 308 -11.54 -2.24 -24.54
C TRP A 308 -13.06 -2.21 -24.48
N TYR A 309 -13.63 -1.70 -23.38
CA TYR A 309 -15.06 -1.81 -23.12
C TYR A 309 -15.92 -0.69 -23.76
N LEU A 310 -15.38 0.51 -23.99
CA LEU A 310 -16.13 1.60 -24.59
C LEU A 310 -15.88 1.76 -26.10
N ARG A 311 -14.64 1.49 -26.57
CA ARG A 311 -14.33 1.63 -27.98
C ARG A 311 -14.23 0.30 -28.73
N GLY A 312 -14.04 -0.80 -28.04
CA GLY A 312 -13.80 -2.13 -28.63
C GLY A 312 -12.50 -2.23 -29.41
N GLY A 313 -11.48 -1.45 -29.04
CA GLY A 313 -10.21 -1.35 -29.74
C GLY A 313 -9.00 -1.16 -28.83
N GLU A 314 -7.86 -0.83 -29.45
CA GLU A 314 -6.61 -0.56 -28.75
C GLU A 314 -6.61 0.83 -28.10
N ALA A 315 -5.80 0.99 -27.06
CA ALA A 315 -5.62 2.26 -26.37
C ALA A 315 -4.93 3.30 -27.27
N GLU A 316 -5.35 4.55 -27.16
CA GLU A 316 -4.74 5.68 -27.86
C GLU A 316 -4.23 6.72 -26.87
N ALA A 317 -3.25 7.53 -27.28
CA ALA A 317 -2.69 8.57 -26.42
C ALA A 317 -3.73 9.63 -25.98
N GLY A 318 -4.78 9.85 -26.78
CA GLY A 318 -5.91 10.72 -26.44
C GLY A 318 -6.71 10.23 -25.23
N ASP A 319 -6.78 8.91 -24.99
CA ASP A 319 -7.47 8.34 -23.84
C ASP A 319 -6.81 8.73 -22.51
N ILE A 320 -5.49 8.99 -22.55
CA ILE A 320 -4.74 9.46 -21.36
C ILE A 320 -5.35 10.77 -20.83
N VAL A 321 -5.67 11.73 -21.72
CA VAL A 321 -6.18 13.04 -21.31
C VAL A 321 -7.51 12.90 -20.59
N ASP A 322 -8.41 12.12 -21.14
CA ASP A 322 -9.74 11.90 -20.57
C ASP A 322 -9.67 11.12 -19.22
N CYS A 323 -8.90 10.04 -19.19
CA CYS A 323 -8.74 9.24 -17.98
C CYS A 323 -7.92 9.95 -16.89
N MET A 324 -7.07 10.92 -17.27
CA MET A 324 -6.20 11.63 -16.36
C MET A 324 -6.89 12.81 -15.68
N ALA A 325 -7.95 13.38 -16.25
CA ALA A 325 -8.61 14.56 -15.72
C ALA A 325 -9.05 14.38 -14.25
N GLY A 326 -9.72 13.28 -13.93
CA GLY A 326 -10.16 12.98 -12.57
C GLY A 326 -9.02 12.59 -11.60
N ALA A 327 -7.93 12.02 -12.11
CA ALA A 327 -6.78 11.63 -11.29
C ALA A 327 -5.83 12.81 -11.00
N ALA A 328 -5.61 13.66 -12.02
CA ALA A 328 -4.64 14.75 -11.97
C ALA A 328 -5.17 16.04 -11.34
N ALA A 329 -6.44 16.34 -11.53
CA ALA A 329 -7.04 17.60 -11.08
C ALA A 329 -7.97 17.41 -9.86
N LYS A 330 -8.57 16.22 -9.73
CA LYS A 330 -9.56 15.92 -8.67
C LYS A 330 -10.59 17.07 -8.59
N ASP A 331 -10.62 17.79 -7.48
CA ASP A 331 -11.48 18.94 -7.19
C ASP A 331 -10.71 20.29 -7.25
N ASN A 332 -9.46 20.28 -7.71
CA ASN A 332 -8.60 21.48 -7.72
C ASN A 332 -8.50 22.10 -9.11
N ALA A 333 -9.08 23.29 -9.26
CA ALA A 333 -9.04 24.05 -10.52
C ALA A 333 -7.61 24.44 -10.94
N ASP A 334 -6.70 24.68 -9.99
CA ASP A 334 -5.33 25.04 -10.30
C ASP A 334 -4.55 23.87 -10.91
N ASP A 335 -4.80 22.65 -10.43
CA ASP A 335 -4.15 21.45 -10.99
C ASP A 335 -4.72 21.13 -12.38
N LEU A 336 -6.02 21.36 -12.61
CA LEU A 336 -6.63 21.27 -13.94
C LEU A 336 -6.03 22.31 -14.91
N ALA A 337 -5.85 23.56 -14.45
CA ALA A 337 -5.24 24.62 -15.25
C ALA A 337 -3.77 24.30 -15.58
N ARG A 338 -3.03 23.65 -14.66
CA ARG A 338 -1.66 23.18 -14.92
C ARG A 338 -1.61 22.07 -15.96
N LEU A 339 -2.51 21.09 -15.85
CA LEU A 339 -2.61 20.02 -16.84
C LEU A 339 -2.92 20.60 -18.22
N ARG A 340 -3.88 21.54 -18.31
CA ARG A 340 -4.24 22.22 -19.54
C ARG A 340 -3.04 22.98 -20.13
N ARG A 341 -2.34 23.75 -19.31
CA ARG A 341 -1.12 24.48 -19.72
C ARG A 341 -0.02 23.52 -20.19
N TYR A 342 0.15 22.39 -19.52
CA TYR A 342 1.12 21.37 -19.94
C TYR A 342 0.79 20.85 -21.35
N LEU A 343 -0.47 20.49 -21.59
CA LEU A 343 -0.92 19.98 -22.89
C LEU A 343 -0.77 21.03 -24.00
N GLU A 344 -0.99 22.31 -23.71
CA GLU A 344 -0.89 23.40 -24.68
C GLU A 344 0.56 23.79 -24.98
N GLN A 345 1.43 23.81 -23.98
CA GLN A 345 2.76 24.40 -24.09
C GLN A 345 3.90 23.39 -24.18
N LYS A 346 3.80 22.22 -23.53
CA LYS A 346 4.86 21.23 -23.50
C LYS A 346 4.61 20.05 -24.45
N ALA A 347 3.40 19.54 -24.53
CA ALA A 347 3.07 18.41 -25.41
C ALA A 347 3.41 18.67 -26.88
N PRO A 348 3.11 19.86 -27.50
CA PRO A 348 3.44 20.12 -28.90
C PRO A 348 4.93 20.20 -29.20
N LYS A 349 5.76 20.48 -28.19
CA LYS A 349 7.23 20.57 -28.35
C LYS A 349 7.91 19.21 -28.38
N ARG A 350 7.19 18.15 -28.01
CA ARG A 350 7.69 16.78 -28.02
C ARG A 350 7.44 16.12 -29.37
N LYS A 351 8.39 15.30 -29.81
CA LYS A 351 8.33 14.62 -31.12
C LYS A 351 7.60 13.27 -30.96
N GLY A 352 6.84 12.92 -31.98
CA GLY A 352 6.17 11.63 -32.12
C GLY A 352 4.64 11.72 -32.24
N PRO A 353 4.00 10.72 -32.84
CA PRO A 353 2.56 10.74 -33.15
C PRO A 353 1.70 10.76 -31.88
N HIS A 354 2.09 10.06 -30.85
CA HIS A 354 1.37 10.00 -29.56
C HIS A 354 1.30 11.38 -28.87
N TRP A 355 2.33 12.22 -29.00
CA TRP A 355 2.33 13.59 -28.45
C TRP A 355 1.40 14.52 -29.21
N GLN A 356 1.30 14.34 -30.53
CA GLN A 356 0.33 15.09 -31.36
C GLN A 356 -1.10 14.70 -31.02
N SER A 357 -1.38 13.37 -30.88
CA SER A 357 -2.66 12.86 -30.45
C SER A 357 -3.05 13.37 -29.05
N LEU A 358 -2.11 13.38 -28.10
CA LEU A 358 -2.29 13.94 -26.76
C LEU A 358 -2.66 15.44 -26.81
N TYR A 359 -1.98 16.22 -27.64
CA TYR A 359 -2.26 17.63 -27.82
C TYR A 359 -3.65 17.87 -28.45
N GLN A 360 -4.03 17.09 -29.45
CA GLN A 360 -5.35 17.18 -30.07
C GLN A 360 -6.48 16.87 -29.08
N ALA A 361 -6.26 15.93 -28.18
CA ALA A 361 -7.22 15.52 -27.16
C ALA A 361 -7.38 16.53 -25.99
N ARG A 362 -6.61 17.63 -25.94
CA ARG A 362 -6.65 18.61 -24.83
C ARG A 362 -8.04 19.19 -24.55
N ASN A 363 -8.91 19.23 -25.57
CA ASN A 363 -10.28 19.73 -25.46
C ASN A 363 -11.22 18.77 -24.73
N LEU A 364 -10.78 17.54 -24.42
CA LEU A 364 -11.50 16.57 -23.60
C LEU A 364 -11.43 16.92 -22.10
N LEU A 365 -10.53 17.83 -21.70
CA LEU A 365 -10.50 18.29 -20.32
C LEU A 365 -11.77 19.10 -20.02
N PRO A 366 -12.39 18.86 -18.84
CA PRO A 366 -13.54 19.63 -18.41
C PRO A 366 -13.22 21.12 -18.37
N GLY A 367 -14.25 21.95 -18.68
CA GLY A 367 -14.17 23.41 -18.85
C GLY A 367 -13.74 24.17 -17.59
#